data_347f9f8cb293a4567cc0771da5070385
#
_entry.id   347f9f8cb293a4567cc0771da5070385
#
_cell.length_a   1.000
_cell.length_b   1.000
_cell.length_c   1.000
_cell.angle_alpha   90.00
_cell.angle_beta   90.00
_cell.angle_gamma   90.00
#
_symmetry.space_group_name_H-M   'P 1'
#
loop_
_entity.id
_entity.type
_entity.pdbx_description
1 polymer ?
#
loop_
_entity_poly.entity_id
_entity_poly.type
_entity_poly.pdbx_seq_one_letter_code
_entity_poly.pdbx_strand_id
1 'polypeptide(L)'
;MGKFSKALDKSSASSGKAAGSESLAESDKTGGSRSASVKTMDQEAAIGAGSSTSAGWDLRLRLSTDPNSRYFENFRRLRGSILYPSSTPKSRTILVTSVAPGEGKGFICANLGAALSQDVEHHALMLDCDFRHPTLARLFGISNETGLVDYLQDDVDLSYLMRKTGQPKLSLIPSGQPPENPSELILSNRMAALFKELAERYPDRLVLVDSPPYTVASETNILAKHLDGVILVIRHGVSKKEHVKKFVDILGRDKIVGLVYNGFPPNSLGELLDKQKGYGYNYYY
;
A
#
# COMPACT_ATOMS: atom_id res chain seq x y z
N MET A 1 -7.22 37.99 -28.67
CA MET A 1 -6.37 37.52 -29.77
C MET A 1 -4.96 38.06 -29.60
N GLY A 2 -3.99 37.21 -29.57
CA GLY A 2 -2.57 37.56 -29.73
C GLY A 2 -1.76 37.54 -28.42
N LYS A 3 -0.90 36.50 -28.29
CA LYS A 3 0.47 36.53 -27.75
C LYS A 3 0.99 35.14 -27.29
N PHE A 4 0.49 34.06 -27.87
CA PHE A 4 1.03 32.70 -27.57
C PHE A 4 1.49 31.89 -28.81
N SER A 5 1.83 32.57 -29.92
CA SER A 5 2.25 31.90 -31.16
C SER A 5 3.70 32.18 -31.60
N LYS A 6 4.61 32.52 -30.69
CA LYS A 6 6.03 32.85 -31.08
C LYS A 6 7.11 32.13 -30.30
N ALA A 7 6.82 31.00 -29.66
CA ALA A 7 7.83 30.27 -28.86
C ALA A 7 8.15 28.86 -29.39
N LEU A 8 7.68 28.46 -30.57
CA LEU A 8 7.86 27.09 -31.08
C LEU A 8 8.71 26.95 -32.34
N ASP A 9 9.36 28.07 -32.81
CA ASP A 9 10.11 28.06 -34.08
C ASP A 9 11.62 28.32 -33.93
N LYS A 10 12.23 27.93 -32.84
CA LYS A 10 13.70 28.06 -32.69
C LYS A 10 14.33 26.87 -31.99
N SER A 11 14.29 25.67 -32.58
CA SER A 11 15.27 24.60 -32.27
C SER A 11 15.30 23.49 -33.32
N SER A 12 15.40 23.85 -34.58
CA SER A 12 15.75 22.88 -35.62
C SER A 12 16.70 23.54 -36.62
N ALA A 13 18.01 23.60 -36.32
CA ALA A 13 19.09 23.74 -37.30
C ALA A 13 20.46 23.67 -36.65
N SER A 14 21.15 22.57 -36.89
CA SER A 14 22.58 22.38 -37.21
C SER A 14 22.94 20.92 -36.84
N SER A 15 22.94 20.00 -37.80
CA SER A 15 23.94 19.69 -38.83
C SER A 15 25.33 19.53 -38.20
N GLY A 16 26.05 18.45 -38.32
CA GLY A 16 26.20 17.42 -39.31
C GLY A 16 27.65 17.02 -39.33
N LYS A 17 27.96 15.77 -39.74
CA LYS A 17 29.24 15.27 -40.29
C LYS A 17 30.45 15.19 -39.35
N ALA A 18 31.28 14.15 -39.32
CA ALA A 18 31.75 13.12 -40.25
C ALA A 18 32.50 12.06 -39.39
N ALA A 19 32.41 10.73 -39.58
CA ALA A 19 33.20 9.88 -40.49
C ALA A 19 34.68 9.65 -40.12
N GLY A 20 35.09 8.38 -40.08
CA GLY A 20 36.44 7.82 -40.07
C GLY A 20 36.59 6.72 -39.03
N SER A 21 36.40 5.47 -39.25
CA SER A 21 37.07 4.36 -39.90
C SER A 21 38.46 3.99 -39.29
N GLU A 22 38.62 2.65 -39.22
CA GLU A 22 39.84 1.82 -39.09
C GLU A 22 40.25 1.45 -37.66
N SER A 23 40.14 0.22 -37.27
CA SER A 23 40.63 -1.11 -37.67
C SER A 23 41.91 -1.47 -36.92
N LEU A 24 41.89 -2.71 -36.44
CA LEU A 24 42.95 -3.67 -36.24
C LEU A 24 43.75 -3.71 -34.91
N ALA A 25 43.67 -4.82 -34.33
CA ALA A 25 44.57 -5.92 -34.04
C ALA A 25 44.86 -6.19 -32.57
N GLU A 26 44.51 -7.41 -32.22
CA GLU A 26 45.19 -8.44 -31.39
C GLU A 26 46.38 -8.03 -30.53
N SER A 27 46.32 -8.39 -29.24
CA SER A 27 47.18 -9.40 -28.65
C SER A 27 46.92 -9.62 -27.17
N ASP A 28 46.57 -10.79 -26.85
CA ASP A 28 46.95 -11.69 -25.75
C ASP A 28 47.85 -11.12 -24.65
N LYS A 29 47.41 -11.25 -23.37
CA LYS A 29 48.10 -11.99 -22.30
C LYS A 29 47.49 -11.76 -20.91
N THR A 30 46.99 -12.87 -20.37
CA THR A 30 47.14 -13.33 -18.96
C THR A 30 47.33 -12.30 -17.85
N GLY A 31 46.38 -12.29 -16.93
CA GLY A 31 46.57 -11.67 -15.63
C GLY A 31 45.37 -11.90 -14.74
N GLY A 32 45.47 -12.91 -13.86
CA GLY A 32 44.42 -13.30 -12.92
C GLY A 32 43.91 -12.14 -12.07
N SER A 33 42.63 -11.93 -12.12
CA SER A 33 41.91 -11.05 -11.19
C SER A 33 41.05 -11.92 -10.29
N ARG A 34 41.40 -11.93 -9.03
CA ARG A 34 40.65 -12.54 -7.93
C ARG A 34 39.24 -12.00 -7.90
N SER A 35 38.29 -12.86 -8.19
CA SER A 35 36.88 -12.64 -7.91
C SER A 35 36.70 -12.49 -6.40
N ALA A 36 36.43 -11.30 -5.96
CA ALA A 36 35.95 -11.06 -4.59
C ALA A 36 34.52 -11.57 -4.51
N SER A 37 34.39 -12.79 -4.00
CA SER A 37 33.11 -13.33 -3.55
C SER A 37 32.56 -12.42 -2.48
N VAL A 38 31.49 -11.70 -2.81
CA VAL A 38 30.63 -11.09 -1.79
C VAL A 38 29.99 -12.25 -1.05
N LYS A 39 30.52 -12.59 0.11
CA LYS A 39 29.84 -13.45 1.08
C LYS A 39 28.59 -12.73 1.53
N THR A 40 27.45 -13.12 0.98
CA THR A 40 26.15 -12.94 1.62
C THR A 40 26.26 -13.61 2.99
N MET A 41 26.23 -12.80 4.03
CA MET A 41 26.13 -13.29 5.40
C MET A 41 24.71 -13.83 5.60
N ASP A 42 24.60 -15.15 5.46
CA ASP A 42 23.48 -15.91 6.04
C ASP A 42 23.62 -15.83 7.57
N GLN A 43 23.07 -14.80 8.15
CA GLN A 43 22.73 -14.79 9.57
C GLN A 43 21.30 -15.33 9.69
N GLU A 44 21.17 -16.65 9.76
CA GLU A 44 20.09 -17.30 10.47
C GLU A 44 20.17 -16.93 11.95
N ALA A 45 19.64 -15.75 12.28
CA ALA A 45 19.32 -15.42 13.65
C ALA A 45 18.14 -16.31 14.05
N ALA A 46 18.36 -17.21 14.99
CA ALA A 46 17.36 -18.02 15.66
C ALA A 46 16.19 -17.13 16.12
N ILE A 47 15.11 -17.11 15.34
CA ILE A 47 13.86 -16.48 15.72
C ILE A 47 13.22 -17.43 16.73
N GLY A 48 13.18 -16.97 17.98
CA GLY A 48 12.54 -17.69 19.08
C GLY A 48 11.12 -18.13 18.72
N ALA A 49 10.75 -19.30 19.19
CA ALA A 49 9.48 -19.99 18.99
C ALA A 49 8.27 -19.13 19.41
N GLY A 50 7.82 -18.24 18.51
CA GLY A 50 6.57 -17.49 18.60
C GLY A 50 5.64 -17.95 17.50
N SER A 51 4.63 -18.71 17.88
CA SER A 51 3.43 -19.18 17.17
C SER A 51 3.50 -19.32 15.63
N SER A 52 3.35 -20.54 15.17
CA SER A 52 3.35 -21.03 13.78
C SER A 52 2.27 -20.45 12.83
N THR A 53 1.58 -19.39 13.20
CA THR A 53 0.43 -18.84 12.48
C THR A 53 0.78 -18.03 11.23
N SER A 54 1.98 -17.46 11.15
CA SER A 54 2.43 -16.61 10.03
C SER A 54 3.41 -17.28 9.08
N ALA A 55 3.53 -18.60 9.08
CA ALA A 55 4.53 -19.34 8.28
C ALA A 55 4.41 -19.08 6.77
N GLY A 56 3.20 -18.86 6.25
CA GLY A 56 2.95 -18.53 4.84
C GLY A 56 3.08 -17.06 4.47
N TRP A 57 3.27 -16.16 5.44
CA TRP A 57 3.29 -14.73 5.16
C TRP A 57 4.59 -14.27 4.48
N ASP A 58 4.49 -13.24 3.64
CA ASP A 58 5.66 -12.55 3.09
C ASP A 58 6.60 -12.10 4.22
N LEU A 59 7.91 -12.29 4.03
CA LEU A 59 8.92 -12.00 5.05
C LEU A 59 8.82 -10.56 5.58
N ARG A 60 8.54 -9.59 4.70
CA ARG A 60 8.41 -8.17 5.10
C ARG A 60 7.23 -7.94 6.03
N LEU A 61 6.10 -8.65 5.79
CA LEU A 61 4.92 -8.59 6.67
C LEU A 61 5.23 -9.25 8.02
N ARG A 62 5.91 -10.40 8.03
CA ARG A 62 6.37 -11.06 9.25
C ARG A 62 7.29 -10.17 10.09
N LEU A 63 8.28 -9.55 9.44
CA LEU A 63 9.22 -8.65 10.13
C LEU A 63 8.55 -7.41 10.72
N SER A 64 7.52 -6.87 10.06
CA SER A 64 6.82 -5.68 10.55
C SER A 64 5.78 -5.97 11.64
N THR A 65 5.37 -7.22 11.78
CA THR A 65 4.45 -7.69 12.84
C THR A 65 5.18 -8.30 14.05
N ASP A 66 6.49 -8.45 13.98
CA ASP A 66 7.31 -8.89 15.10
C ASP A 66 7.35 -7.79 16.19
N PRO A 67 6.95 -8.09 17.45
CA PRO A 67 6.99 -7.14 18.56
C PRO A 67 8.37 -6.50 18.82
N ASN A 68 9.45 -7.17 18.45
CA ASN A 68 10.81 -6.67 18.59
C ASN A 68 11.24 -5.76 17.44
N SER A 69 10.42 -5.64 16.40
CA SER A 69 10.72 -4.79 15.25
C SER A 69 10.36 -3.33 15.51
N ARG A 70 11.27 -2.42 15.12
CA ARG A 70 10.97 -0.98 15.12
C ARG A 70 9.74 -0.60 14.28
N TYR A 71 9.37 -1.41 13.31
CA TYR A 71 8.20 -1.17 12.45
C TYR A 71 6.89 -1.50 13.15
N PHE A 72 6.90 -2.46 14.08
CA PHE A 72 5.74 -2.87 14.85
C PHE A 72 5.09 -1.69 15.60
N GLU A 73 5.91 -0.88 16.27
CA GLU A 73 5.42 0.27 17.03
C GLU A 73 4.74 1.32 16.13
N ASN A 74 5.20 1.52 14.90
CA ASN A 74 4.57 2.44 13.95
C ASN A 74 3.14 1.98 13.60
N PHE A 75 2.94 0.69 13.35
CA PHE A 75 1.60 0.15 13.08
C PHE A 75 0.72 0.12 14.33
N ARG A 76 1.29 -0.07 15.51
CA ARG A 76 0.59 0.04 16.79
C ARG A 76 0.06 1.47 17.02
N ARG A 77 0.85 2.48 16.72
CA ARG A 77 0.43 3.90 16.78
C ARG A 77 -0.65 4.20 15.77
N LEU A 78 -0.49 3.74 14.53
CA LEU A 78 -1.50 3.92 13.48
C LEU A 78 -2.83 3.27 13.90
N ARG A 79 -2.80 2.04 14.44
CA ARG A 79 -3.96 1.37 15.02
C ARG A 79 -4.64 2.24 16.09
N GLY A 80 -3.87 2.75 17.03
CA GLY A 80 -4.38 3.60 18.11
C GLY A 80 -5.10 4.83 17.58
N SER A 81 -4.57 5.49 16.55
CA SER A 81 -5.18 6.66 15.92
C SER A 81 -6.52 6.34 15.23
N ILE A 82 -6.70 5.11 14.73
CA ILE A 82 -7.94 4.68 14.07
C ILE A 82 -8.99 4.25 15.09
N LEU A 83 -8.60 3.49 16.12
CA LEU A 83 -9.52 3.00 17.13
C LEU A 83 -10.01 4.10 18.07
N TYR A 84 -9.15 5.08 18.35
CA TYR A 84 -9.39 6.16 19.30
C TYR A 84 -9.11 7.53 18.67
N PRO A 85 -9.88 7.94 17.65
CA PRO A 85 -9.69 9.24 16.99
C PRO A 85 -10.02 10.38 17.97
N SER A 86 -9.19 11.42 17.98
CA SER A 86 -9.38 12.59 18.88
C SER A 86 -10.41 13.60 18.35
N SER A 87 -10.69 13.63 17.04
CA SER A 87 -11.47 14.70 16.43
C SER A 87 -12.43 14.26 15.30
N THR A 88 -12.38 13.00 14.86
CA THR A 88 -13.24 12.48 13.79
C THR A 88 -14.18 11.41 14.32
N PRO A 89 -15.37 11.21 13.72
CA PRO A 89 -16.21 10.06 14.03
C PRO A 89 -15.43 8.75 13.84
N LYS A 90 -15.74 7.75 14.63
CA LYS A 90 -15.13 6.42 14.52
C LYS A 90 -15.48 5.82 13.16
N SER A 91 -14.48 5.62 12.31
CA SER A 91 -14.64 4.98 10.99
C SER A 91 -14.51 3.48 11.14
N ARG A 92 -15.47 2.73 10.60
CA ARG A 92 -15.47 1.26 10.62
C ARG A 92 -15.10 0.65 9.28
N THR A 93 -15.38 1.37 8.22
CA THR A 93 -15.03 1.01 6.84
C THR A 93 -14.02 2.02 6.31
N ILE A 94 -12.80 1.56 6.00
CA ILE A 94 -11.67 2.43 5.69
C ILE A 94 -11.04 2.00 4.37
N LEU A 95 -10.99 2.94 3.42
CA LEU A 95 -10.24 2.80 2.19
C LEU A 95 -8.75 3.02 2.45
N VAL A 96 -7.91 2.12 2.00
CA VAL A 96 -6.46 2.30 1.94
C VAL A 96 -6.06 2.49 0.48
N THR A 97 -5.62 3.68 0.14
CA THR A 97 -5.26 4.03 -1.24
C THR A 97 -3.98 4.85 -1.32
N SER A 98 -3.53 5.13 -2.53
CA SER A 98 -2.36 5.98 -2.80
C SER A 98 -2.62 6.92 -3.97
N VAL A 99 -1.79 7.93 -4.14
CA VAL A 99 -1.87 8.82 -5.31
C VAL A 99 -1.33 8.11 -6.55
N ALA A 100 -0.16 7.46 -6.42
CA ALA A 100 0.54 6.81 -7.52
C ALA A 100 0.75 5.31 -7.28
N PRO A 101 1.00 4.52 -8.34
CA PRO A 101 1.44 3.13 -8.21
C PRO A 101 2.74 3.00 -7.41
N GLY A 102 2.93 1.87 -6.73
CA GLY A 102 4.19 1.56 -6.03
C GLY A 102 4.39 2.29 -4.68
N GLU A 103 3.39 3.03 -4.16
CA GLU A 103 3.51 3.72 -2.88
C GLU A 103 3.36 2.80 -1.66
N GLY A 104 2.97 1.53 -1.86
CA GLY A 104 2.93 0.51 -0.81
C GLY A 104 1.59 0.39 -0.10
N LYS A 105 0.48 0.83 -0.73
CA LYS A 105 -0.88 0.77 -0.16
C LYS A 105 -1.25 -0.63 0.36
N GLY A 106 -1.12 -1.69 -0.46
CA GLY A 106 -1.44 -3.05 -0.05
C GLY A 106 -0.58 -3.57 1.11
N PHE A 107 0.72 -3.20 1.14
CA PHE A 107 1.59 -3.52 2.27
C PHE A 107 1.15 -2.81 3.55
N ILE A 108 0.78 -1.53 3.48
CA ILE A 108 0.25 -0.78 4.61
C ILE A 108 -1.10 -1.34 5.05
N CYS A 109 -2.00 -1.68 4.11
CA CYS A 109 -3.29 -2.31 4.40
C CYS A 109 -3.12 -3.64 5.15
N ALA A 110 -2.23 -4.53 4.67
CA ALA A 110 -1.95 -5.83 5.29
C ALA A 110 -1.42 -5.68 6.73
N ASN A 111 -0.43 -4.79 6.93
CA ASN A 111 0.14 -4.53 8.25
C ASN A 111 -0.85 -3.90 9.22
N LEU A 112 -1.66 -2.97 8.73
CA LEU A 112 -2.71 -2.35 9.54
C LEU A 112 -3.77 -3.38 9.95
N GLY A 113 -4.20 -4.26 9.02
CA GLY A 113 -5.09 -5.37 9.32
C GLY A 113 -4.52 -6.29 10.40
N ALA A 114 -3.25 -6.66 10.27
CA ALA A 114 -2.56 -7.46 11.29
C ALA A 114 -2.45 -6.74 12.64
N ALA A 115 -2.20 -5.45 12.65
CA ALA A 115 -2.15 -4.67 13.88
C ALA A 115 -3.54 -4.50 14.54
N LEU A 116 -4.59 -4.27 13.75
CA LEU A 116 -5.97 -4.15 14.24
C LEU A 116 -6.47 -5.45 14.87
N SER A 117 -6.13 -6.61 14.30
CA SER A 117 -6.53 -7.91 14.82
C SER A 117 -5.88 -8.29 16.15
N GLN A 118 -4.85 -7.57 16.59
CA GLN A 118 -4.22 -7.73 17.91
C GLN A 118 -5.03 -7.04 19.03
N ASP A 119 -6.02 -6.25 18.67
CA ASP A 119 -6.92 -5.64 19.66
C ASP A 119 -7.80 -6.69 20.33
N VAL A 120 -8.17 -6.46 21.60
CA VAL A 120 -8.93 -7.44 22.38
C VAL A 120 -10.38 -7.52 21.92
N GLU A 121 -10.98 -6.42 21.50
CA GLU A 121 -12.40 -6.31 21.22
C GLU A 121 -12.73 -6.37 19.73
N HIS A 122 -11.80 -5.95 18.86
CA HIS A 122 -12.07 -5.76 17.46
C HIS A 122 -11.56 -6.89 16.58
N HIS A 123 -12.34 -7.22 15.57
CA HIS A 123 -11.95 -8.06 14.43
C HIS A 123 -11.55 -7.15 13.26
N ALA A 124 -10.72 -7.65 12.36
CA ALA A 124 -10.39 -6.96 11.11
C ALA A 124 -10.76 -7.84 9.91
N LEU A 125 -11.40 -7.23 8.93
CA LEU A 125 -11.69 -7.83 7.64
C LEU A 125 -11.02 -6.97 6.56
N MET A 126 -10.22 -7.59 5.72
CA MET A 126 -9.61 -6.93 4.58
C MET A 126 -10.30 -7.37 3.28
N LEU A 127 -10.51 -6.42 2.35
CA LEU A 127 -10.97 -6.67 1.00
C LEU A 127 -9.92 -6.17 0.01
N ASP A 128 -9.53 -7.00 -0.95
CA ASP A 128 -8.65 -6.60 -2.03
C ASP A 128 -9.49 -6.15 -3.24
N CYS A 129 -9.68 -4.84 -3.37
CA CYS A 129 -10.40 -4.20 -4.47
C CYS A 129 -9.46 -3.66 -5.56
N ASP A 130 -8.15 -3.92 -5.48
CA ASP A 130 -7.23 -3.65 -6.58
C ASP A 130 -7.24 -4.82 -7.57
N PHE A 131 -8.33 -4.98 -8.33
CA PHE A 131 -8.52 -6.08 -9.28
C PHE A 131 -7.47 -6.13 -10.38
N ARG A 132 -6.75 -5.02 -10.61
CA ARG A 132 -5.68 -4.95 -11.63
C ARG A 132 -4.36 -5.48 -11.11
N HIS A 133 -4.04 -5.21 -9.83
CA HIS A 133 -2.78 -5.59 -9.20
C HIS A 133 -3.01 -6.04 -7.75
N PRO A 134 -3.75 -7.17 -7.54
CA PRO A 134 -4.07 -7.65 -6.20
C PRO A 134 -2.78 -8.05 -5.46
N THR A 135 -2.69 -7.67 -4.19
CA THR A 135 -1.48 -7.87 -3.40
C THR A 135 -1.71 -8.58 -2.07
N LEU A 136 -2.92 -8.46 -1.49
CA LEU A 136 -3.17 -8.93 -0.13
C LEU A 136 -3.05 -10.45 -0.02
N ALA A 137 -3.63 -11.20 -0.95
CA ALA A 137 -3.57 -12.67 -0.93
C ALA A 137 -2.12 -13.17 -0.92
N ARG A 138 -1.27 -12.61 -1.78
CA ARG A 138 0.16 -12.95 -1.87
C ARG A 138 0.91 -12.60 -0.58
N LEU A 139 0.60 -11.46 0.06
CA LEU A 139 1.26 -11.04 1.31
C LEU A 139 0.98 -12.00 2.46
N PHE A 140 -0.21 -12.62 2.49
CA PHE A 140 -0.60 -13.59 3.49
C PHE A 140 -0.37 -15.05 3.09
N GLY A 141 0.20 -15.31 1.90
CA GLY A 141 0.39 -16.68 1.39
C GLY A 141 -0.92 -17.43 1.13
N ILE A 142 -1.98 -16.70 0.72
CA ILE A 142 -3.32 -17.21 0.47
C ILE A 142 -3.54 -17.28 -1.05
N SER A 143 -4.29 -18.29 -1.52
CA SER A 143 -4.72 -18.39 -2.92
C SER A 143 -5.61 -17.21 -3.31
N ASN A 144 -5.42 -16.70 -4.54
CA ASN A 144 -6.24 -15.66 -5.17
C ASN A 144 -7.09 -16.21 -6.34
N GLU A 145 -7.32 -17.52 -6.40
CA GLU A 145 -8.11 -18.13 -7.48
C GLU A 145 -9.57 -17.72 -7.44
N THR A 146 -10.13 -17.58 -6.25
CA THR A 146 -11.50 -17.13 -6.03
C THR A 146 -11.52 -15.97 -5.03
N GLY A 147 -12.42 -15.01 -5.24
CA GLY A 147 -12.50 -13.84 -4.38
C GLY A 147 -13.66 -12.90 -4.70
N LEU A 148 -13.45 -11.63 -4.50
CA LEU A 148 -14.48 -10.60 -4.62
C LEU A 148 -15.09 -10.49 -6.04
N VAL A 149 -14.29 -10.78 -7.07
CA VAL A 149 -14.77 -10.82 -8.46
C VAL A 149 -15.86 -11.87 -8.63
N ASP A 150 -15.68 -13.06 -8.07
CA ASP A 150 -16.68 -14.16 -8.15
C ASP A 150 -17.98 -13.78 -7.42
N TYR A 151 -17.88 -13.08 -6.28
CA TYR A 151 -19.07 -12.52 -5.61
C TYR A 151 -19.79 -11.52 -6.52
N LEU A 152 -19.05 -10.64 -7.21
CA LEU A 152 -19.64 -9.57 -8.00
C LEU A 152 -20.23 -10.05 -9.33
N GLN A 153 -19.71 -11.13 -9.92
CA GLN A 153 -20.13 -11.67 -11.21
C GLN A 153 -21.08 -12.86 -11.08
N ASP A 154 -20.74 -13.85 -10.22
CA ASP A 154 -21.29 -15.20 -10.25
C ASP A 154 -22.24 -15.53 -9.10
N ASP A 155 -22.60 -14.54 -8.29
CA ASP A 155 -23.52 -14.69 -7.15
C ASP A 155 -23.04 -15.66 -6.07
N VAL A 156 -21.73 -15.84 -5.92
CA VAL A 156 -21.11 -16.64 -4.86
C VAL A 156 -21.33 -15.94 -3.53
N ASP A 157 -21.75 -16.68 -2.50
CA ASP A 157 -21.94 -16.11 -1.15
C ASP A 157 -20.60 -15.64 -0.56
N LEU A 158 -20.60 -14.45 0.02
CA LEU A 158 -19.42 -13.80 0.59
C LEU A 158 -18.74 -14.64 1.68
N SER A 159 -19.51 -15.43 2.41
CA SER A 159 -18.99 -16.30 3.49
C SER A 159 -18.03 -17.36 2.97
N TYR A 160 -18.24 -17.86 1.76
CA TYR A 160 -17.34 -18.83 1.12
C TYR A 160 -16.03 -18.21 0.63
N LEU A 161 -15.99 -16.89 0.43
CA LEU A 161 -14.81 -16.17 -0.06
C LEU A 161 -13.92 -15.65 1.05
N MET A 162 -14.42 -15.64 2.29
CA MET A 162 -13.67 -15.18 3.44
C MET A 162 -12.59 -16.19 3.84
N ARG A 163 -11.32 -15.79 3.73
CA ARG A 163 -10.16 -16.60 4.07
C ARG A 163 -9.59 -16.24 5.43
N LYS A 164 -9.18 -17.25 6.20
CA LYS A 164 -8.40 -17.05 7.43
C LYS A 164 -6.95 -16.76 7.05
N THR A 165 -6.36 -15.73 7.66
CA THR A 165 -4.97 -15.34 7.38
C THR A 165 -3.94 -16.11 8.21
N GLY A 166 -4.38 -16.94 9.16
CA GLY A 166 -3.52 -17.54 10.19
C GLY A 166 -3.40 -16.66 11.45
N GLN A 167 -3.67 -15.36 11.35
CA GLN A 167 -3.78 -14.48 12.51
C GLN A 167 -5.20 -14.54 13.07
N PRO A 168 -5.38 -14.78 14.39
CA PRO A 168 -6.69 -14.69 15.03
C PRO A 168 -7.35 -13.34 14.78
N LYS A 169 -8.67 -13.31 14.59
CA LYS A 169 -9.47 -12.09 14.35
C LYS A 169 -9.16 -11.33 13.06
N LEU A 170 -8.31 -11.87 12.17
CA LEU A 170 -8.01 -11.30 10.86
C LEU A 170 -8.52 -12.20 9.74
N SER A 171 -9.42 -11.67 8.94
CA SER A 171 -9.93 -12.34 7.74
C SER A 171 -9.62 -11.52 6.49
N LEU A 172 -9.52 -12.18 5.35
CA LEU A 172 -9.28 -11.58 4.04
C LEU A 172 -10.29 -12.10 3.04
N ILE A 173 -10.89 -11.22 2.25
CA ILE A 173 -11.54 -11.55 0.99
C ILE A 173 -10.58 -11.16 -0.13
N PRO A 174 -9.97 -12.14 -0.82
CA PRO A 174 -9.07 -11.88 -1.94
C PRO A 174 -9.82 -11.20 -3.09
N SER A 175 -9.10 -10.66 -4.03
CA SER A 175 -9.68 -10.09 -5.25
C SER A 175 -10.37 -11.15 -6.14
N GLY A 176 -9.82 -12.35 -6.23
CA GLY A 176 -10.12 -13.32 -7.27
C GLY A 176 -9.31 -13.09 -8.53
N GLN A 177 -9.65 -13.77 -9.61
CA GLN A 177 -9.00 -13.60 -10.91
C GLN A 177 -9.31 -12.22 -11.48
N PRO A 178 -8.34 -11.56 -12.15
CA PRO A 178 -8.55 -10.25 -12.76
C PRO A 178 -9.69 -10.31 -13.78
N PRO A 179 -10.73 -9.47 -13.66
CA PRO A 179 -11.84 -9.42 -14.59
C PRO A 179 -11.47 -8.61 -15.85
N GLU A 180 -12.23 -8.78 -16.93
CA GLU A 180 -12.06 -7.98 -18.17
C GLU A 180 -12.35 -6.49 -17.90
N ASN A 181 -13.37 -6.19 -17.09
CA ASN A 181 -13.88 -4.85 -16.81
C ASN A 181 -13.81 -4.50 -15.33
N PRO A 182 -12.61 -4.25 -14.75
CA PRO A 182 -12.45 -3.98 -13.32
C PRO A 182 -13.25 -2.78 -12.82
N SER A 183 -13.28 -1.70 -13.63
CA SER A 183 -13.96 -0.45 -13.26
C SER A 183 -15.47 -0.62 -13.14
N GLU A 184 -16.08 -1.37 -14.06
CA GLU A 184 -17.53 -1.62 -14.07
C GLU A 184 -17.97 -2.42 -12.84
N LEU A 185 -17.18 -3.40 -12.42
CA LEU A 185 -17.46 -4.17 -11.22
C LEU A 185 -17.39 -3.30 -9.95
N ILE A 186 -16.40 -2.43 -9.85
CA ILE A 186 -16.27 -1.49 -8.72
C ILE A 186 -17.46 -0.51 -8.69
N LEU A 187 -17.96 -0.10 -9.85
CA LEU A 187 -19.10 0.83 -9.99
C LEU A 187 -20.46 0.15 -9.86
N SER A 188 -20.51 -1.16 -9.74
CA SER A 188 -21.75 -1.92 -9.71
C SER A 188 -22.60 -1.64 -8.46
N ASN A 189 -23.91 -1.73 -8.61
CA ASN A 189 -24.84 -1.67 -7.48
C ASN A 189 -24.57 -2.78 -6.44
N ARG A 190 -24.02 -3.90 -6.90
CA ARG A 190 -23.65 -5.02 -6.05
C ARG A 190 -22.47 -4.70 -5.14
N MET A 191 -21.47 -3.97 -5.64
CA MET A 191 -20.37 -3.44 -4.81
C MET A 191 -20.89 -2.46 -3.76
N ALA A 192 -21.79 -1.54 -4.13
CA ALA A 192 -22.40 -0.60 -3.19
C ALA A 192 -23.21 -1.32 -2.10
N ALA A 193 -23.98 -2.34 -2.48
CA ALA A 193 -24.74 -3.17 -1.55
C ALA A 193 -23.82 -3.95 -0.59
N LEU A 194 -22.69 -4.47 -1.08
CA LEU A 194 -21.69 -5.13 -0.27
C LEU A 194 -21.15 -4.22 0.85
N PHE A 195 -20.74 -3.01 0.51
CA PHE A 195 -20.22 -2.09 1.54
C PHE A 195 -21.28 -1.73 2.58
N LYS A 196 -22.52 -1.56 2.17
CA LYS A 196 -23.62 -1.35 3.09
C LYS A 196 -23.83 -2.56 4.01
N GLU A 197 -23.85 -3.76 3.45
CA GLU A 197 -23.96 -5.00 4.22
C GLU A 197 -22.81 -5.15 5.23
N LEU A 198 -21.57 -4.92 4.80
CA LEU A 198 -20.40 -5.02 5.69
C LEU A 198 -20.46 -4.00 6.83
N ALA A 199 -20.95 -2.79 6.57
CA ALA A 199 -21.11 -1.76 7.60
C ALA A 199 -22.20 -2.09 8.62
N GLU A 200 -23.30 -2.72 8.20
CA GLU A 200 -24.45 -3.03 9.05
C GLU A 200 -24.34 -4.37 9.78
N ARG A 201 -23.87 -5.41 9.07
CA ARG A 201 -23.92 -6.81 9.56
C ARG A 201 -22.82 -7.17 10.54
N TYR A 202 -21.68 -6.47 10.48
CA TYR A 202 -20.49 -6.81 11.28
C TYR A 202 -20.05 -5.62 12.18
N PRO A 203 -20.84 -5.29 13.23
CA PRO A 203 -20.55 -4.13 14.08
C PRO A 203 -19.26 -4.28 14.89
N ASP A 204 -18.77 -5.49 15.09
CA ASP A 204 -17.54 -5.86 15.78
C ASP A 204 -16.29 -5.80 14.88
N ARG A 205 -16.44 -5.52 13.58
CA ARG A 205 -15.34 -5.56 12.62
C ARG A 205 -14.96 -4.18 12.08
N LEU A 206 -13.66 -4.01 11.93
CA LEU A 206 -13.06 -2.95 11.13
C LEU A 206 -12.80 -3.50 9.72
N VAL A 207 -13.35 -2.85 8.73
CA VAL A 207 -13.22 -3.25 7.33
C VAL A 207 -12.18 -2.38 6.66
N LEU A 208 -11.10 -2.98 6.17
CA LEU A 208 -10.05 -2.32 5.39
C LEU A 208 -10.21 -2.71 3.92
N VAL A 209 -10.28 -1.74 3.05
CA VAL A 209 -10.43 -1.93 1.60
C VAL A 209 -9.15 -1.45 0.91
N ASP A 210 -8.33 -2.37 0.39
CA ASP A 210 -7.23 -2.01 -0.52
C ASP A 210 -7.80 -1.66 -1.89
N SER A 211 -7.37 -0.57 -2.48
CA SER A 211 -7.90 -0.07 -3.75
C SER A 211 -6.80 0.28 -4.74
N PRO A 212 -7.08 0.39 -6.03
CA PRO A 212 -6.10 0.91 -6.98
C PRO A 212 -5.69 2.35 -6.64
N PRO A 213 -4.51 2.81 -7.10
CA PRO A 213 -4.07 4.19 -6.89
C PRO A 213 -4.94 5.18 -7.66
N TYR A 214 -5.15 6.35 -7.09
CA TYR A 214 -6.02 7.39 -7.64
C TYR A 214 -5.70 7.81 -9.07
N THR A 215 -4.39 7.93 -9.42
CA THR A 215 -3.99 8.38 -10.77
C THR A 215 -4.22 7.35 -11.86
N VAL A 216 -4.47 6.09 -11.50
CA VAL A 216 -4.68 4.98 -12.44
C VAL A 216 -6.16 4.64 -12.57
N ALA A 217 -6.94 4.86 -11.50
CA ALA A 217 -8.31 4.39 -11.40
C ALA A 217 -9.22 5.49 -10.85
N SER A 218 -10.09 6.03 -11.71
CA SER A 218 -11.08 7.04 -11.32
C SER A 218 -12.12 6.50 -10.35
N GLU A 219 -12.36 5.19 -10.37
CA GLU A 219 -13.26 4.46 -9.50
C GLU A 219 -12.85 4.50 -8.02
N THR A 220 -11.58 4.79 -7.70
CA THR A 220 -11.10 5.00 -6.33
C THR A 220 -11.89 6.08 -5.59
N ASN A 221 -12.29 7.15 -6.29
CA ASN A 221 -13.15 8.20 -5.72
C ASN A 221 -14.54 7.69 -5.36
N ILE A 222 -15.06 6.74 -6.12
CA ILE A 222 -16.38 6.15 -5.89
C ILE A 222 -16.33 5.20 -4.69
N LEU A 223 -15.28 4.36 -4.61
CA LEU A 223 -15.02 3.56 -3.42
C LEU A 223 -14.97 4.43 -2.15
N ALA A 224 -14.25 5.56 -2.20
CA ALA A 224 -14.14 6.47 -1.07
C ALA A 224 -15.48 7.06 -0.61
N LYS A 225 -16.46 7.21 -1.51
CA LYS A 225 -17.80 7.70 -1.15
C LYS A 225 -18.63 6.69 -0.36
N HIS A 226 -18.42 5.40 -0.61
CA HIS A 226 -19.15 4.32 0.06
C HIS A 226 -18.58 3.94 1.42
N LEU A 227 -17.40 4.43 1.76
CA LEU A 227 -16.68 4.08 2.98
C LEU A 227 -16.61 5.26 3.95
N ASP A 228 -16.43 5.00 5.24
CA ASP A 228 -16.44 6.03 6.28
C ASP A 228 -15.22 6.94 6.21
N GLY A 229 -14.05 6.37 5.91
CA GLY A 229 -12.80 7.12 5.91
C GLY A 229 -11.77 6.62 4.91
N VAL A 230 -10.75 7.43 4.69
CA VAL A 230 -9.64 7.13 3.77
C VAL A 230 -8.30 7.27 4.48
N ILE A 231 -7.47 6.24 4.38
CA ILE A 231 -6.03 6.32 4.68
C ILE A 231 -5.30 6.52 3.36
N LEU A 232 -4.60 7.65 3.24
CA LEU A 232 -3.79 7.97 2.08
C LEU A 232 -2.33 7.59 2.33
N VAL A 233 -1.82 6.65 1.54
CA VAL A 233 -0.42 6.23 1.57
C VAL A 233 0.37 7.04 0.56
N ILE A 234 1.45 7.66 1.03
CA ILE A 234 2.35 8.49 0.23
C ILE A 234 3.75 7.93 0.42
N ARG A 235 4.44 7.59 -0.66
CA ARG A 235 5.83 7.13 -0.59
C ARG A 235 6.80 8.26 -0.85
N HIS A 236 7.86 8.31 -0.03
CA HIS A 236 8.95 9.26 -0.21
C HIS A 236 9.49 9.23 -1.65
N GLY A 237 9.57 10.40 -2.29
CA GLY A 237 10.12 10.56 -3.64
C GLY A 237 9.24 10.06 -4.80
N VAL A 238 7.99 9.58 -4.56
CA VAL A 238 7.11 9.07 -5.63
C VAL A 238 6.09 10.12 -6.05
N SER A 239 5.16 10.49 -5.18
CA SER A 239 4.13 11.47 -5.54
C SER A 239 4.58 12.90 -5.32
N LYS A 240 4.24 13.78 -6.27
CA LYS A 240 4.41 15.23 -6.12
C LYS A 240 3.36 15.79 -5.17
N LYS A 241 3.75 16.80 -4.38
CA LYS A 241 2.87 17.46 -3.40
C LYS A 241 1.58 17.99 -4.02
N GLU A 242 1.66 18.48 -5.26
CA GLU A 242 0.51 19.02 -6.00
C GLU A 242 -0.52 17.94 -6.30
N HIS A 243 -0.09 16.73 -6.66
CA HIS A 243 -0.99 15.60 -6.91
C HIS A 243 -1.67 15.12 -5.62
N VAL A 244 -0.91 15.07 -4.52
CA VAL A 244 -1.45 14.75 -3.19
C VAL A 244 -2.51 15.76 -2.79
N LYS A 245 -2.20 17.08 -2.92
CA LYS A 245 -3.14 18.16 -2.60
C LYS A 245 -4.42 18.05 -3.43
N LYS A 246 -4.28 17.88 -4.75
CA LYS A 246 -5.42 17.72 -5.65
C LYS A 246 -6.31 16.55 -5.25
N PHE A 247 -5.73 15.42 -4.88
CA PHE A 247 -6.50 14.25 -4.45
C PHE A 247 -7.23 14.50 -3.13
N VAL A 248 -6.57 15.12 -2.15
CA VAL A 248 -7.19 15.50 -0.87
C VAL A 248 -8.34 16.50 -1.08
N ASP A 249 -8.18 17.48 -1.98
CA ASP A 249 -9.21 18.46 -2.29
C ASP A 249 -10.43 17.81 -2.98
N ILE A 250 -10.23 16.77 -3.79
CA ILE A 250 -11.32 16.02 -4.45
C ILE A 250 -12.08 15.13 -3.46
N LEU A 251 -11.38 14.45 -2.56
CA LEU A 251 -12.01 13.58 -1.55
C LEU A 251 -12.74 14.35 -0.46
N GLY A 252 -12.26 15.55 -0.14
CA GLY A 252 -12.61 16.28 1.07
C GLY A 252 -11.74 15.89 2.26
N ARG A 253 -11.31 16.86 3.04
CA ARG A 253 -10.40 16.65 4.18
C ARG A 253 -11.04 15.85 5.32
N ASP A 254 -12.33 15.96 5.48
CA ASP A 254 -13.16 15.24 6.44
C ASP A 254 -13.20 13.73 6.20
N LYS A 255 -13.00 13.30 4.96
CA LYS A 255 -12.87 11.89 4.60
C LYS A 255 -11.50 11.29 4.93
N ILE A 256 -10.45 12.11 5.08
CA ILE A 256 -9.08 11.63 5.33
C ILE A 256 -8.90 11.37 6.83
N VAL A 257 -8.94 10.11 7.23
CA VAL A 257 -8.72 9.68 8.63
C VAL A 257 -7.24 9.53 8.97
N GLY A 258 -6.37 9.43 7.97
CA GLY A 258 -4.93 9.35 8.19
C GLY A 258 -4.10 9.49 6.92
N LEU A 259 -2.86 9.96 7.12
CA LEU A 259 -1.81 9.98 6.11
C LEU A 259 -0.67 9.08 6.58
N VAL A 260 -0.25 8.13 5.74
CA VAL A 260 0.89 7.26 6.01
C VAL A 260 2.02 7.63 5.06
N TYR A 261 3.11 8.15 5.62
CA TYR A 261 4.30 8.46 4.85
C TYR A 261 5.25 7.26 4.84
N ASN A 262 5.30 6.56 3.72
CA ASN A 262 6.00 5.29 3.55
C ASN A 262 7.38 5.46 2.90
N GLY A 263 8.30 4.52 3.16
CA GLY A 263 9.60 4.45 2.50
C GLY A 263 10.54 5.60 2.86
N PHE A 264 10.40 6.18 4.04
CA PHE A 264 11.24 7.26 4.51
C PHE A 264 12.63 6.74 4.88
N PRO A 265 13.74 7.36 4.40
CA PRO A 265 15.09 6.93 4.75
C PRO A 265 15.36 7.09 6.25
N PRO A 266 15.99 6.10 6.91
CA PRO A 266 16.20 6.14 8.37
C PRO A 266 16.95 7.39 8.87
N ASN A 267 17.89 7.89 8.07
CA ASN A 267 18.71 9.05 8.43
C ASN A 267 17.96 10.39 8.34
N SER A 268 16.88 10.45 7.58
CA SER A 268 16.08 11.66 7.40
C SER A 268 15.02 11.85 8.49
N LEU A 269 14.64 10.76 9.19
CA LEU A 269 13.65 10.83 10.28
C LEU A 269 14.21 11.61 11.48
N GLY A 270 15.51 11.46 11.77
CA GLY A 270 16.21 12.23 12.79
C GLY A 270 16.17 13.74 12.52
N GLU A 271 16.47 14.14 11.29
CA GLU A 271 16.44 15.54 10.89
C GLU A 271 15.03 16.16 10.90
N LEU A 272 13.98 15.38 10.58
CA LEU A 272 12.60 15.85 10.62
C LEU A 272 12.10 16.01 12.07
N LEU A 273 12.48 15.09 12.95
CA LEU A 273 12.16 15.16 14.38
C LEU A 273 12.96 16.25 15.09
N ASP A 274 14.20 16.50 14.71
CA ASP A 274 15.02 17.59 15.22
C ASP A 274 14.51 18.97 14.79
N LYS A 275 13.95 19.10 13.58
CA LYS A 275 13.26 20.33 13.15
C LYS A 275 11.94 20.59 13.89
N GLN A 276 11.30 19.56 14.44
CA GLN A 276 10.11 19.69 15.29
C GLN A 276 10.43 19.87 16.80
N LYS A 277 11.68 19.74 17.22
CA LYS A 277 12.11 19.98 18.62
C LYS A 277 12.01 21.44 19.08
N GLY A 278 11.39 22.32 18.30
CA GLY A 278 10.90 23.60 18.83
C GLY A 278 9.73 23.44 19.82
N TYR A 279 9.13 22.24 19.95
CA TYR A 279 8.14 21.89 20.99
C TYR A 279 8.64 20.65 21.74
N GLY A 280 9.14 20.89 22.96
CA GLY A 280 9.78 19.89 23.78
C GLY A 280 8.89 18.70 24.12
N TYR A 281 9.33 17.51 23.71
CA TYR A 281 9.02 16.24 24.38
C TYR A 281 10.34 15.52 24.61
N ASN A 282 10.82 15.60 25.86
CA ASN A 282 11.90 14.76 26.37
C ASN A 282 11.40 13.32 26.46
N TYR A 283 11.95 12.42 25.64
CA TYR A 283 11.86 10.99 25.89
C TYR A 283 12.96 10.62 26.91
N TYR A 284 12.55 10.25 28.12
CA TYR A 284 13.40 9.47 29.02
C TYR A 284 13.33 8.00 28.63
N TYR A 285 14.50 7.40 28.54
CA TYR A 285 14.70 5.95 28.46
C TYR A 285 14.40 5.31 29.82
#